data_82b20aa29373926da7649bb3f642e21e
#
_entry.id   82b20aa29373926da7649bb3f642e21e
#
_cell.length_a   1.000
_cell.length_b   1.000
_cell.length_c   1.000
_cell.angle_alpha   90.00
_cell.angle_beta   90.00
_cell.angle_gamma   90.00
#
_symmetry.space_group_name_H-M   'P 1'
#
loop_
_entity.id
_entity.type
_entity.pdbx_description
1 polymer ?
#
loop_
_entity_poly.entity_id
_entity_poly.type
_entity_poly.pdbx_seq_one_letter_code
_entity_poly.pdbx_strand_id
1 'polypeptide(L)'
;MTREMLSNRQLNRATLARQMLLERSDLGIADAVAFLGGLQAQQSNDPYIGLWSRLGGFSHEALTALIVDRSVARATTMRGTLHLHTADDLIGFRGLVAPFLKAAWKNNFLKRFGSEDQKAVHKAGVRLLNKSPMTSGALGKALKEKFPTAEPLSLSVLLQMSETLVQIPPTRIWGNGSAPLLTRVENWLPPPYERPLSRIDLVRRYLAAYGPASIQDMQTWCRLTKLSVEVKGLEKELVNFESEDGRVLYDLPEAPRPDADTPAPVRFLPLYDNVYLGYDNRRRMLMDADLKRINLFADFKPGVLIDGVIAAGWVVSRKKGVARLEVEPYHKLTKKQVREVEAEGDAFLRFMEEDAETYEVEVLAFSK
;
A
#
# COMPACT_ATOMS: atom_id res chain seq x y z
N MET A 1 11.12 22.27 27.63
CA MET A 1 10.07 22.96 26.85
C MET A 1 8.92 21.98 26.69
N THR A 2 7.70 22.40 26.97
CA THR A 2 6.48 21.62 26.71
C THR A 2 6.29 21.52 25.20
N ARG A 3 6.04 20.30 24.68
CA ARG A 3 5.75 20.11 23.25
C ARG A 3 4.31 20.58 22.98
N GLU A 4 4.09 21.13 21.80
CA GLU A 4 2.74 21.40 21.30
C GLU A 4 1.99 20.08 21.12
N MET A 5 0.76 20.01 21.63
CA MET A 5 -0.11 18.83 21.49
C MET A 5 -0.92 18.93 20.19
N LEU A 6 -0.90 17.88 19.39
CA LEU A 6 -1.71 17.76 18.18
C LEU A 6 -2.86 16.76 18.42
N SER A 7 -4.09 17.20 18.16
CA SER A 7 -5.28 16.35 18.21
C SER A 7 -5.26 15.31 17.07
N ASN A 8 -6.00 14.21 17.27
CA ASN A 8 -6.19 13.21 16.20
C ASN A 8 -6.76 13.85 14.92
N ARG A 9 -7.59 14.89 15.03
CA ARG A 9 -8.15 15.60 13.88
C ARG A 9 -7.11 16.44 13.16
N GLN A 10 -6.19 17.13 13.85
CA GLN A 10 -5.05 17.82 13.23
C GLN A 10 -4.11 16.81 12.54
N LEU A 11 -3.80 15.69 13.20
CA LEU A 11 -3.00 14.61 12.61
C LEU A 11 -3.67 14.01 11.37
N ASN A 12 -4.99 13.87 11.38
CA ASN A 12 -5.77 13.45 10.21
C ASN A 12 -5.59 14.43 9.05
N ARG A 13 -5.79 15.73 9.27
CA ARG A 13 -5.67 16.74 8.21
C ARG A 13 -4.26 16.80 7.63
N ALA A 14 -3.22 16.72 8.47
CA ALA A 14 -1.83 16.62 8.02
C ALA A 14 -1.60 15.37 7.15
N THR A 15 -2.13 14.22 7.57
CA THR A 15 -2.07 12.97 6.79
C THR A 15 -2.74 13.12 5.43
N LEU A 16 -3.99 13.62 5.39
CA LEU A 16 -4.75 13.75 4.15
C LEU A 16 -4.10 14.74 3.17
N ALA A 17 -3.56 15.87 3.66
CA ALA A 17 -2.85 16.83 2.83
C ALA A 17 -1.65 16.19 2.13
N ARG A 18 -0.79 15.48 2.89
CA ARG A 18 0.41 14.82 2.38
C ARG A 18 0.11 13.60 1.51
N GLN A 19 -1.02 12.94 1.75
CA GLN A 19 -1.47 11.80 0.94
C GLN A 19 -2.29 12.24 -0.28
N MET A 20 -2.36 13.55 -0.60
CA MET A 20 -3.13 14.09 -1.74
C MET A 20 -4.62 13.70 -1.69
N LEU A 21 -5.20 13.62 -0.49
CA LEU A 21 -6.58 13.22 -0.25
C LEU A 21 -7.48 14.38 0.15
N LEU A 22 -6.93 15.52 0.62
CA LEU A 22 -7.69 16.77 0.75
C LEU A 22 -8.01 17.35 -0.63
N GLU A 23 -6.97 17.46 -1.46
CA GLU A 23 -7.09 17.87 -2.85
C GLU A 23 -6.34 16.86 -3.72
N ARG A 24 -6.91 16.53 -4.88
CA ARG A 24 -6.21 15.74 -5.88
C ARG A 24 -5.06 16.54 -6.44
N SER A 25 -3.89 15.91 -6.57
CA SER A 25 -2.67 16.53 -7.06
C SER A 25 -2.55 16.41 -8.57
N ASP A 26 -1.86 17.37 -9.18
CA ASP A 26 -1.45 17.32 -10.61
C ASP A 26 -0.07 16.67 -10.80
N LEU A 27 0.49 16.04 -9.77
CA LEU A 27 1.75 15.29 -9.89
C LEU A 27 1.65 14.18 -10.94
N GLY A 28 2.76 13.90 -11.61
CA GLY A 28 2.90 12.71 -12.43
C GLY A 28 2.72 11.43 -11.59
N ILE A 29 2.20 10.38 -12.22
CA ILE A 29 1.91 9.09 -11.53
C ILE A 29 3.18 8.54 -10.85
N ALA A 30 4.32 8.53 -11.54
CA ALA A 30 5.58 8.04 -10.99
C ALA A 30 6.05 8.87 -9.79
N ASP A 31 5.90 10.19 -9.84
CA ASP A 31 6.26 11.09 -8.75
C ASP A 31 5.37 10.89 -7.54
N ALA A 32 4.06 10.72 -7.75
CA ALA A 32 3.13 10.40 -6.67
C ALA A 32 3.46 9.05 -6.01
N VAL A 33 3.76 8.01 -6.80
CA VAL A 33 4.19 6.70 -6.28
C VAL A 33 5.49 6.83 -5.48
N ALA A 34 6.47 7.59 -5.99
CA ALA A 34 7.73 7.84 -5.29
C ALA A 34 7.51 8.61 -3.98
N PHE A 35 6.72 9.69 -4.01
CA PHE A 35 6.42 10.51 -2.83
C PHE A 35 5.76 9.68 -1.71
N LEU A 36 4.79 8.83 -2.06
CA LEU A 36 4.09 7.96 -1.12
C LEU A 36 4.96 6.81 -0.58
N GLY A 37 6.18 6.62 -1.10
CA GLY A 37 7.05 5.50 -0.74
C GLY A 37 6.52 4.15 -1.25
N GLY A 38 5.75 4.18 -2.34
CA GLY A 38 5.07 3.04 -2.94
C GLY A 38 3.62 2.87 -2.47
N LEU A 39 2.87 2.04 -3.19
CA LEU A 39 1.49 1.69 -2.89
C LEU A 39 1.38 0.18 -2.66
N GLN A 40 0.70 -0.28 -1.61
CA GLN A 40 0.45 -1.71 -1.47
C GLN A 40 -0.42 -2.18 -2.65
N ALA A 41 -0.03 -3.30 -3.24
CA ALA A 41 -0.55 -3.77 -4.53
C ALA A 41 -0.94 -5.25 -4.46
N GLN A 42 -1.61 -5.64 -3.38
CA GLN A 42 -2.00 -7.02 -3.14
C GLN A 42 -3.04 -7.49 -4.14
N GLN A 43 -4.02 -6.65 -4.44
CA GLN A 43 -4.94 -6.82 -5.55
C GLN A 43 -4.44 -6.06 -6.78
N SER A 44 -4.88 -6.50 -7.99
CA SER A 44 -4.44 -5.89 -9.25
C SER A 44 -4.82 -4.42 -9.33
N ASN A 45 -6.03 -4.10 -8.91
CA ASN A 45 -6.63 -2.78 -9.06
C ASN A 45 -6.31 -1.81 -7.91
N ASP A 46 -5.76 -2.29 -6.76
CA ASP A 46 -5.49 -1.42 -5.61
C ASP A 46 -4.67 -0.16 -5.95
N PRO A 47 -3.54 -0.24 -6.70
CA PRO A 47 -2.79 0.97 -7.04
C PRO A 47 -3.55 1.94 -7.94
N TYR A 48 -4.39 1.44 -8.85
CA TYR A 48 -5.22 2.27 -9.74
C TYR A 48 -6.24 3.06 -8.94
N ILE A 49 -6.97 2.40 -8.04
CA ILE A 49 -7.95 3.02 -7.15
C ILE A 49 -7.26 4.04 -6.24
N GLY A 50 -6.11 3.67 -5.65
CA GLY A 50 -5.36 4.55 -4.78
C GLY A 50 -4.86 5.82 -5.46
N LEU A 51 -4.44 5.73 -6.73
CA LEU A 51 -4.00 6.88 -7.53
C LEU A 51 -5.18 7.72 -8.05
N TRP A 52 -6.29 7.08 -8.45
CA TRP A 52 -7.50 7.81 -8.84
C TRP A 52 -8.01 8.73 -7.72
N SER A 53 -7.96 8.26 -6.47
CA SER A 53 -8.39 9.07 -5.32
C SER A 53 -7.46 10.25 -5.03
N ARG A 54 -6.22 10.23 -5.54
CA ARG A 54 -5.15 11.18 -5.23
C ARG A 54 -4.77 12.13 -6.36
N LEU A 55 -4.99 11.73 -7.61
CA LEU A 55 -4.53 12.48 -8.77
C LEU A 55 -5.70 13.02 -9.59
N GLY A 56 -5.57 14.27 -10.07
CA GLY A 56 -6.43 14.82 -11.07
C GLY A 56 -6.16 14.19 -12.43
N GLY A 57 -7.23 13.90 -13.21
CA GLY A 57 -7.08 13.38 -14.57
C GLY A 57 -6.41 12.00 -14.70
N PHE A 58 -6.40 11.19 -13.64
CA PHE A 58 -5.83 9.84 -13.67
C PHE A 58 -6.64 8.91 -14.59
N SER A 59 -5.94 8.09 -15.40
CA SER A 59 -6.55 7.04 -16.21
C SER A 59 -5.87 5.67 -16.01
N HIS A 60 -6.59 4.61 -16.34
CA HIS A 60 -6.08 3.23 -16.27
C HIS A 60 -4.90 3.02 -17.21
N GLU A 61 -4.99 3.55 -18.44
CA GLU A 61 -3.99 3.42 -19.49
C GLU A 61 -2.68 4.07 -19.08
N ALA A 62 -2.74 5.24 -18.40
CA ALA A 62 -1.55 5.97 -17.99
C ALA A 62 -0.71 5.17 -17.00
N LEU A 63 -1.30 4.55 -15.97
CA LEU A 63 -0.56 3.67 -15.07
C LEU A 63 -0.12 2.38 -15.77
N THR A 64 -0.98 1.79 -16.60
CA THR A 64 -0.65 0.58 -17.35
C THR A 64 0.55 0.82 -18.27
N ALA A 65 0.64 1.97 -18.94
CA ALA A 65 1.79 2.36 -19.76
C ALA A 65 3.08 2.38 -18.94
N LEU A 66 3.08 2.99 -17.73
CA LEU A 66 4.25 3.01 -16.84
C LEU A 66 4.66 1.62 -16.31
N ILE A 67 3.73 0.68 -16.20
CA ILE A 67 4.06 -0.72 -15.88
C ILE A 67 4.70 -1.41 -17.08
N VAL A 68 4.19 -1.17 -18.28
CA VAL A 68 4.68 -1.78 -19.54
C VAL A 68 6.05 -1.22 -19.94
N ASP A 69 6.25 0.10 -19.81
CA ASP A 69 7.53 0.76 -20.11
C ASP A 69 8.57 0.57 -18.98
N ARG A 70 8.15 -0.05 -17.85
CA ARG A 70 8.99 -0.41 -16.69
C ARG A 70 9.40 0.78 -15.80
N SER A 71 8.77 1.93 -15.93
CA SER A 71 8.98 3.09 -15.04
C SER A 71 8.52 2.79 -13.63
N VAL A 72 7.49 1.94 -13.49
CA VAL A 72 7.03 1.41 -12.20
C VAL A 72 6.97 -0.12 -12.25
N ALA A 73 7.19 -0.75 -11.11
CA ALA A 73 7.18 -2.22 -11.01
C ALA A 73 6.59 -2.68 -9.67
N ARG A 74 6.03 -3.90 -9.69
CA ARG A 74 5.41 -4.53 -8.53
C ARG A 74 6.28 -5.65 -8.00
N ALA A 75 6.67 -5.58 -6.71
CA ALA A 75 7.46 -6.60 -6.04
C ALA A 75 7.12 -6.72 -4.55
N THR A 76 7.59 -7.80 -3.91
CA THR A 76 7.51 -7.96 -2.46
C THR A 76 8.54 -7.06 -1.79
N THR A 77 8.08 -6.11 -0.97
CA THR A 77 8.91 -5.18 -0.21
C THR A 77 8.47 -5.07 1.24
N MET A 78 8.06 -3.89 1.69
CA MET A 78 7.69 -3.62 3.08
C MET A 78 6.63 -4.59 3.61
N ARG A 79 6.73 -4.94 4.89
CA ARG A 79 5.82 -5.89 5.57
C ARG A 79 5.77 -7.30 4.95
N GLY A 80 6.60 -7.58 3.92
CA GLY A 80 6.55 -8.84 3.18
C GLY A 80 5.34 -8.93 2.23
N THR A 81 4.73 -7.80 1.88
CA THR A 81 3.60 -7.69 0.97
C THR A 81 4.00 -7.06 -0.36
N LEU A 82 3.15 -7.22 -1.37
CA LEU A 82 3.37 -6.66 -2.69
C LEU A 82 3.14 -5.15 -2.68
N HIS A 83 4.07 -4.41 -3.28
CA HIS A 83 3.98 -2.97 -3.47
C HIS A 83 4.30 -2.60 -4.91
N LEU A 84 3.64 -1.56 -5.41
CA LEU A 84 4.02 -0.83 -6.61
C LEU A 84 4.99 0.28 -6.20
N HIS A 85 6.16 0.31 -6.82
CA HIS A 85 7.17 1.36 -6.67
C HIS A 85 7.62 1.85 -8.03
N THR A 86 8.27 3.01 -8.10
CA THR A 86 9.13 3.33 -9.24
C THR A 86 10.26 2.30 -9.33
N ALA A 87 10.82 2.11 -10.52
CA ALA A 87 11.91 1.16 -10.74
C ALA A 87 13.09 1.41 -9.78
N ASP A 88 13.44 2.67 -9.59
CA ASP A 88 14.53 3.09 -8.72
C ASP A 88 14.27 2.80 -7.25
N ASP A 89 13.08 3.15 -6.78
CA ASP A 89 12.67 2.93 -5.39
C ASP A 89 12.53 1.46 -5.04
N LEU A 90 12.04 0.65 -5.98
CA LEU A 90 11.88 -0.78 -5.75
C LEU A 90 13.18 -1.42 -5.30
N ILE A 91 14.29 -1.12 -5.96
CA ILE A 91 15.62 -1.66 -5.65
C ILE A 91 16.08 -1.20 -4.27
N GLY A 92 15.93 0.11 -3.97
CA GLY A 92 16.30 0.68 -2.68
C GLY A 92 15.50 0.12 -1.51
N PHE A 93 14.17 0.10 -1.61
CA PHE A 93 13.30 -0.47 -0.59
C PHE A 93 13.54 -1.96 -0.40
N ARG A 94 13.71 -2.71 -1.49
CA ARG A 94 13.98 -4.15 -1.43
C ARG A 94 15.28 -4.46 -0.68
N GLY A 95 16.33 -3.69 -0.91
CA GLY A 95 17.61 -3.80 -0.21
C GLY A 95 17.45 -3.58 1.29
N LEU A 96 16.74 -2.51 1.70
CA LEU A 96 16.50 -2.19 3.10
C LEU A 96 15.72 -3.28 3.86
N VAL A 97 14.70 -3.87 3.23
CA VAL A 97 13.84 -4.86 3.88
C VAL A 97 14.32 -6.30 3.74
N ALA A 98 15.41 -6.56 2.99
CA ALA A 98 15.93 -7.91 2.76
C ALA A 98 16.19 -8.72 4.05
N PRO A 99 16.77 -8.16 5.13
CA PRO A 99 16.95 -8.90 6.39
C PRO A 99 15.61 -9.31 7.02
N PHE A 100 14.62 -8.43 6.99
CA PHE A 100 13.27 -8.72 7.47
C PHE A 100 12.62 -9.83 6.65
N LEU A 101 12.68 -9.78 5.33
CA LEU A 101 12.09 -10.78 4.43
C LEU A 101 12.71 -12.16 4.66
N LYS A 102 14.02 -12.23 4.85
CA LYS A 102 14.73 -13.47 5.18
C LYS A 102 14.27 -14.05 6.52
N ALA A 103 14.09 -13.19 7.54
CA ALA A 103 13.57 -13.61 8.83
C ALA A 103 12.11 -14.08 8.74
N ALA A 104 11.26 -13.35 8.01
CA ALA A 104 9.86 -13.70 7.78
C ALA A 104 9.72 -15.06 7.08
N TRP A 105 10.54 -15.34 6.07
CA TRP A 105 10.57 -16.65 5.42
C TRP A 105 10.93 -17.76 6.42
N LYS A 106 12.00 -17.58 7.19
CA LYS A 106 12.43 -18.58 8.19
C LYS A 106 11.32 -18.88 9.21
N ASN A 107 10.68 -17.84 9.73
CA ASN A 107 9.65 -17.99 10.76
C ASN A 107 8.39 -18.71 10.25
N ASN A 108 7.99 -18.46 9.00
CA ASN A 108 6.70 -18.93 8.47
C ASN A 108 6.79 -20.17 7.60
N PHE A 109 7.95 -20.43 6.97
CA PHE A 109 8.06 -21.45 5.91
C PHE A 109 9.13 -22.51 6.17
N LEU A 110 10.09 -22.29 7.09
CA LEU A 110 11.20 -23.21 7.31
C LEU A 110 10.72 -24.63 7.68
N LYS A 111 9.68 -24.76 8.49
CA LYS A 111 9.11 -26.08 8.87
C LYS A 111 8.55 -26.86 7.68
N ARG A 112 8.03 -26.14 6.66
CA ARG A 112 7.46 -26.72 5.42
C ARG A 112 8.52 -26.94 4.34
N PHE A 113 9.72 -26.47 4.58
CA PHE A 113 10.84 -26.59 3.65
C PHE A 113 11.56 -27.94 3.75
N GLY A 114 11.35 -28.65 4.85
CA GLY A 114 11.97 -29.96 5.09
C GLY A 114 13.49 -29.88 5.28
N SER A 115 14.19 -30.90 4.81
CA SER A 115 15.65 -31.03 4.93
C SER A 115 16.43 -30.52 3.71
N GLU A 116 15.79 -29.81 2.81
CA GLU A 116 16.42 -29.34 1.57
C GLU A 116 17.50 -28.27 1.81
N ASP A 117 18.52 -28.24 0.98
CA ASP A 117 19.53 -27.18 1.00
C ASP A 117 18.98 -25.90 0.37
N GLN A 118 18.82 -24.85 1.17
CA GLN A 118 18.31 -23.56 0.73
C GLN A 118 19.14 -22.96 -0.42
N LYS A 119 20.48 -23.12 -0.40
CA LYS A 119 21.36 -22.61 -1.47
C LYS A 119 21.13 -23.36 -2.78
N ALA A 120 20.96 -24.68 -2.72
CA ALA A 120 20.70 -25.49 -3.89
C ALA A 120 19.34 -25.16 -4.51
N VAL A 121 18.27 -25.01 -3.68
CA VAL A 121 16.95 -24.59 -4.13
C VAL A 121 17.01 -23.19 -4.76
N HIS A 122 17.65 -22.24 -4.09
CA HIS A 122 17.81 -20.88 -4.60
C HIS A 122 18.49 -20.88 -5.99
N LYS A 123 19.64 -21.56 -6.13
CA LYS A 123 20.37 -21.68 -7.40
C LYS A 123 19.51 -22.30 -8.51
N ALA A 124 18.71 -23.31 -8.18
CA ALA A 124 17.82 -23.97 -9.15
C ALA A 124 16.69 -23.02 -9.56
N GLY A 125 16.06 -22.31 -8.62
CA GLY A 125 15.01 -21.36 -8.90
C GLY A 125 15.46 -20.17 -9.75
N VAL A 126 16.65 -19.60 -9.46
CA VAL A 126 17.26 -18.56 -10.28
C VAL A 126 17.48 -19.03 -11.72
N ARG A 127 17.94 -20.28 -11.92
CA ARG A 127 18.08 -20.83 -13.29
C ARG A 127 16.76 -20.95 -14.03
N LEU A 128 15.69 -21.37 -13.34
CA LEU A 128 14.35 -21.46 -13.94
C LEU A 128 13.84 -20.07 -14.35
N LEU A 129 13.92 -19.09 -13.45
CA LEU A 129 13.46 -17.73 -13.69
C LEU A 129 14.30 -16.98 -14.74
N ASN A 130 15.60 -17.31 -14.90
CA ASN A 130 16.41 -16.78 -15.99
C ASN A 130 16.05 -17.38 -17.36
N LYS A 131 15.45 -18.56 -17.37
CA LYS A 131 15.00 -19.20 -18.62
C LYS A 131 13.67 -18.62 -19.11
N SER A 132 12.74 -18.41 -18.21
CA SER A 132 11.42 -17.82 -18.53
C SER A 132 10.70 -17.34 -17.28
N PRO A 133 9.83 -16.31 -17.40
CA PRO A 133 8.93 -15.92 -16.32
C PRO A 133 8.00 -17.08 -15.93
N MET A 134 7.68 -17.20 -14.63
CA MET A 134 6.85 -18.26 -14.10
C MET A 134 5.87 -17.74 -13.05
N THR A 135 4.70 -18.38 -12.92
CA THR A 135 3.87 -18.16 -11.74
C THR A 135 4.50 -18.80 -10.50
N SER A 136 4.15 -18.30 -9.31
CA SER A 136 4.62 -18.88 -8.04
C SER A 136 4.30 -20.38 -7.94
N GLY A 137 3.09 -20.78 -8.37
CA GLY A 137 2.68 -22.18 -8.38
C GLY A 137 3.51 -23.04 -9.34
N ALA A 138 3.77 -22.55 -10.57
CA ALA A 138 4.58 -23.27 -11.55
C ALA A 138 6.05 -23.40 -11.09
N LEU A 139 6.63 -22.33 -10.51
CA LEU A 139 7.96 -22.35 -9.95
C LEU A 139 8.08 -23.36 -8.80
N GLY A 140 7.12 -23.34 -7.87
CA GLY A 140 7.09 -24.29 -6.75
C GLY A 140 6.97 -25.73 -7.21
N LYS A 141 6.11 -26.01 -8.21
CA LYS A 141 5.96 -27.35 -8.80
C LYS A 141 7.25 -27.84 -9.47
N ALA A 142 7.88 -27.01 -10.30
CA ALA A 142 9.12 -27.36 -10.97
C ALA A 142 10.29 -27.61 -10.00
N LEU A 143 10.37 -26.82 -8.92
CA LEU A 143 11.36 -27.03 -7.87
C LEU A 143 11.08 -28.32 -7.06
N LYS A 144 9.81 -28.67 -6.80
CA LYS A 144 9.42 -29.87 -6.08
C LYS A 144 9.92 -31.16 -6.74
N GLU A 145 10.00 -31.20 -8.05
CA GLU A 145 10.52 -32.34 -8.80
C GLU A 145 11.97 -32.70 -8.39
N LYS A 146 12.76 -31.66 -8.05
CA LYS A 146 14.17 -31.81 -7.66
C LYS A 146 14.35 -31.82 -6.14
N PHE A 147 13.45 -31.21 -5.41
CA PHE A 147 13.52 -31.05 -3.96
C PHE A 147 12.25 -31.62 -3.31
N PRO A 148 12.14 -32.95 -3.24
CA PRO A 148 10.88 -33.63 -2.92
C PRO A 148 10.44 -33.55 -1.46
N THR A 149 11.30 -33.16 -0.52
CA THR A 149 10.94 -33.06 0.90
C THR A 149 10.25 -31.74 1.25
N ALA A 150 10.43 -30.68 0.44
CA ALA A 150 9.82 -29.37 0.67
C ALA A 150 8.43 -29.24 0.04
N GLU A 151 7.55 -28.44 0.65
CA GLU A 151 6.29 -28.05 0.05
C GLU A 151 6.51 -27.04 -1.11
N PRO A 152 5.75 -27.16 -2.24
CA PRO A 152 5.92 -26.25 -3.39
C PRO A 152 5.85 -24.77 -3.05
N LEU A 153 4.92 -24.40 -2.14
CA LEU A 153 4.77 -23.03 -1.69
C LEU A 153 6.03 -22.51 -0.97
N SER A 154 6.62 -23.33 -0.07
CA SER A 154 7.82 -22.93 0.68
C SER A 154 9.03 -22.73 -0.24
N LEU A 155 9.14 -23.53 -1.32
CA LEU A 155 10.17 -23.41 -2.34
C LEU A 155 10.03 -22.10 -3.14
N SER A 156 8.83 -21.80 -3.65
CA SER A 156 8.62 -20.57 -4.43
C SER A 156 8.72 -19.30 -3.57
N VAL A 157 8.24 -19.33 -2.32
CA VAL A 157 8.34 -18.20 -1.39
C VAL A 157 9.80 -17.96 -0.97
N LEU A 158 10.65 -18.99 -0.89
CA LEU A 158 12.09 -18.78 -0.68
C LEU A 158 12.65 -17.82 -1.74
N LEU A 159 12.34 -18.06 -3.02
CA LEU A 159 12.80 -17.18 -4.11
C LEU A 159 12.22 -15.77 -4.00
N GLN A 160 10.92 -15.62 -3.71
CA GLN A 160 10.28 -14.33 -3.55
C GLN A 160 10.86 -13.50 -2.39
N MET A 161 11.34 -14.17 -1.33
CA MET A 161 11.90 -13.49 -0.16
C MET A 161 13.43 -13.28 -0.25
N SER A 162 14.15 -14.08 -1.06
CA SER A 162 15.60 -13.97 -1.24
C SER A 162 16.03 -13.19 -2.48
N GLU A 163 15.24 -13.24 -3.56
CA GLU A 163 15.47 -12.52 -4.81
C GLU A 163 14.54 -11.32 -4.94
N THR A 164 14.92 -10.33 -5.72
CA THR A 164 14.00 -9.27 -6.15
C THR A 164 13.22 -9.77 -7.34
N LEU A 165 12.05 -10.38 -7.08
CA LEU A 165 11.14 -10.83 -8.13
C LEU A 165 10.09 -9.77 -8.41
N VAL A 166 9.93 -9.41 -9.69
CA VAL A 166 8.92 -8.48 -10.17
C VAL A 166 7.78 -9.22 -10.86
N GLN A 167 6.57 -8.68 -10.72
CA GLN A 167 5.40 -9.14 -11.48
C GLN A 167 5.35 -8.39 -12.80
N ILE A 168 5.19 -9.10 -13.90
CA ILE A 168 5.25 -8.52 -15.24
C ILE A 168 3.90 -8.60 -15.98
N PRO A 169 3.62 -7.62 -16.88
CA PRO A 169 2.45 -7.69 -17.75
C PRO A 169 2.50 -8.91 -18.69
N PRO A 170 1.35 -9.34 -19.25
CA PRO A 170 0.04 -8.69 -19.15
C PRO A 170 -0.73 -9.02 -17.84
N THR A 171 -0.12 -9.71 -16.88
CA THR A 171 -0.75 -10.02 -15.60
C THR A 171 -0.70 -8.81 -14.66
N ARG A 172 -1.72 -8.70 -13.79
CA ARG A 172 -1.76 -7.67 -12.73
C ARG A 172 -1.76 -6.22 -13.21
N ILE A 173 -2.22 -5.95 -14.41
CA ILE A 173 -2.68 -4.65 -14.89
C ILE A 173 -4.18 -4.52 -14.64
N TRP A 174 -4.78 -3.34 -14.92
CA TRP A 174 -6.22 -3.12 -14.78
C TRP A 174 -7.03 -4.19 -15.50
N GLY A 175 -8.07 -4.67 -14.83
CA GLY A 175 -8.96 -5.71 -15.38
C GLY A 175 -8.34 -7.10 -15.53
N ASN A 176 -7.02 -7.29 -15.33
CA ASN A 176 -6.37 -8.60 -15.43
C ASN A 176 -5.88 -9.12 -14.08
N GLY A 177 -6.75 -9.85 -13.39
CA GLY A 177 -6.46 -10.52 -12.11
C GLY A 177 -5.80 -11.90 -12.22
N SER A 178 -5.35 -12.33 -13.41
CA SER A 178 -4.72 -13.63 -13.61
C SER A 178 -3.49 -13.83 -12.72
N ALA A 179 -3.08 -15.10 -12.53
CA ALA A 179 -1.93 -15.45 -11.70
C ALA A 179 -0.66 -14.72 -12.17
N PRO A 180 0.06 -14.01 -11.27
CA PRO A 180 1.17 -13.16 -11.66
C PRO A 180 2.33 -13.97 -12.24
N LEU A 181 2.87 -13.50 -13.36
CA LEU A 181 4.13 -13.97 -13.88
C LEU A 181 5.26 -13.25 -13.15
N LEU A 182 6.16 -14.01 -12.57
CA LEU A 182 7.34 -13.55 -11.83
C LEU A 182 8.57 -13.71 -12.68
N THR A 183 9.42 -12.69 -12.68
CA THR A 183 10.78 -12.77 -13.20
C THR A 183 11.74 -12.06 -12.27
N ARG A 184 13.05 -12.26 -12.43
CA ARG A 184 14.05 -11.53 -11.67
C ARG A 184 14.12 -10.08 -12.15
N VAL A 185 14.44 -9.18 -11.25
CA VAL A 185 14.55 -7.75 -11.57
C VAL A 185 15.57 -7.51 -12.69
N GLU A 186 16.68 -8.26 -12.72
CA GLU A 186 17.73 -8.15 -13.74
C GLU A 186 17.30 -8.60 -15.14
N ASN A 187 16.22 -9.38 -15.23
CA ASN A 187 15.63 -9.80 -16.52
C ASN A 187 14.55 -8.81 -17.00
N TRP A 188 14.18 -7.84 -16.18
CA TRP A 188 13.07 -6.94 -16.48
C TRP A 188 13.46 -5.46 -16.47
N LEU A 189 14.09 -4.97 -15.41
CA LEU A 189 14.49 -3.57 -15.30
C LEU A 189 15.89 -3.34 -15.89
N PRO A 190 16.19 -2.13 -16.38
CA PRO A 190 17.56 -1.78 -16.74
C PRO A 190 18.44 -1.57 -15.49
N PRO A 191 19.78 -1.78 -15.60
CA PRO A 191 20.70 -1.43 -14.52
C PRO A 191 20.71 0.10 -14.27
N PRO A 192 21.23 0.55 -13.11
CA PRO A 192 21.89 -0.23 -12.06
C PRO A 192 20.90 -0.90 -11.08
N TYR A 193 21.26 -2.09 -10.57
CA TYR A 193 20.46 -2.86 -9.60
C TYR A 193 20.88 -2.61 -8.16
N GLU A 194 21.81 -1.71 -7.93
CA GLU A 194 22.26 -1.26 -6.62
C GLU A 194 21.96 0.23 -6.49
N ARG A 195 20.87 0.54 -5.81
CA ARG A 195 20.48 1.91 -5.44
C ARG A 195 20.22 1.92 -3.95
N PRO A 196 21.24 2.12 -3.11
CA PRO A 196 21.08 2.06 -1.68
C PRO A 196 20.18 3.21 -1.22
N LEU A 197 19.03 2.86 -0.67
CA LEU A 197 18.21 3.78 0.13
C LEU A 197 18.72 3.70 1.57
N SER A 198 19.16 4.82 2.13
CA SER A 198 19.58 4.84 3.53
C SER A 198 18.37 4.79 4.47
N ARG A 199 18.58 4.27 5.70
CA ARG A 199 17.52 4.27 6.72
C ARG A 199 17.15 5.69 7.15
N ILE A 200 18.08 6.63 7.09
CA ILE A 200 17.83 8.06 7.35
C ILE A 200 16.90 8.63 6.27
N ASP A 201 17.17 8.36 4.99
CA ASP A 201 16.32 8.84 3.91
C ASP A 201 14.93 8.17 3.95
N LEU A 202 14.85 6.91 4.36
CA LEU A 202 13.56 6.25 4.61
C LEU A 202 12.74 7.00 5.67
N VAL A 203 13.36 7.44 6.77
CA VAL A 203 12.69 8.21 7.82
C VAL A 203 12.23 9.57 7.28
N ARG A 204 13.09 10.31 6.56
CA ARG A 204 12.70 11.57 5.93
C ARG A 204 11.51 11.40 4.97
N ARG A 205 11.57 10.41 4.10
CA ARG A 205 10.48 10.10 3.13
C ARG A 205 9.19 9.71 3.84
N TYR A 206 9.30 8.89 4.88
CA TYR A 206 8.13 8.56 5.68
C TYR A 206 7.50 9.81 6.32
N LEU A 207 8.29 10.67 6.96
CA LEU A 207 7.79 11.90 7.57
C LEU A 207 7.18 12.86 6.54
N ALA A 208 7.76 12.97 5.34
CA ALA A 208 7.20 13.77 4.27
C ALA A 208 5.78 13.34 3.87
N ALA A 209 5.53 12.03 3.75
CA ALA A 209 4.26 11.48 3.26
C ALA A 209 3.26 11.11 4.37
N TYR A 210 3.73 10.87 5.61
CA TYR A 210 2.93 10.32 6.72
C TYR A 210 3.04 11.11 8.03
N GLY A 211 3.97 12.07 8.17
CA GLY A 211 4.13 12.84 9.39
C GLY A 211 2.93 13.76 9.73
N PRO A 212 2.86 14.28 10.94
CA PRO A 212 3.65 13.97 12.12
C PRO A 212 3.44 12.54 12.62
N ALA A 213 4.50 11.86 13.06
CA ALA A 213 4.40 10.45 13.41
C ALA A 213 5.40 10.03 14.50
N SER A 214 5.06 8.96 15.24
CA SER A 214 5.94 8.35 16.22
C SER A 214 6.95 7.39 15.56
N ILE A 215 8.02 7.04 16.27
CA ILE A 215 8.95 6.00 15.83
C ILE A 215 8.22 4.66 15.63
N GLN A 216 7.24 4.37 16.46
CA GLN A 216 6.47 3.14 16.34
C GLN A 216 5.64 3.10 15.04
N ASP A 217 5.07 4.23 14.62
CA ASP A 217 4.36 4.34 13.34
C ASP A 217 5.32 4.04 12.17
N MET A 218 6.51 4.67 12.15
CA MET A 218 7.54 4.41 11.14
C MET A 218 7.91 2.92 11.06
N GLN A 219 8.14 2.29 12.22
CA GLN A 219 8.50 0.88 12.31
C GLN A 219 7.35 -0.05 11.88
N THR A 220 6.12 0.32 12.18
CA THR A 220 4.93 -0.43 11.75
C THR A 220 4.78 -0.38 10.23
N TRP A 221 5.00 0.78 9.62
CA TRP A 221 4.91 0.97 8.17
C TRP A 221 5.94 0.13 7.39
N CYS A 222 7.21 0.17 7.79
CA CYS A 222 8.28 -0.48 7.01
C CYS A 222 8.74 -1.86 7.54
N ARG A 223 8.36 -2.22 8.79
CA ARG A 223 8.83 -3.42 9.52
C ARG A 223 10.33 -3.43 9.83
N LEU A 224 10.99 -2.30 9.73
CA LEU A 224 12.34 -2.13 10.27
C LEU A 224 12.25 -1.77 11.76
N THR A 225 13.21 -2.24 12.54
CA THR A 225 13.27 -1.95 13.97
C THR A 225 14.40 -0.98 14.30
N LYS A 226 14.39 -0.41 15.53
CA LYS A 226 15.43 0.50 16.03
C LYS A 226 15.61 1.78 15.22
N LEU A 227 14.54 2.31 14.62
CA LEU A 227 14.58 3.59 13.91
C LEU A 227 14.82 4.81 14.81
N SER A 228 14.83 4.62 16.13
CA SER A 228 15.25 5.67 17.08
C SER A 228 16.68 6.16 16.85
N VAL A 229 17.55 5.35 16.26
CA VAL A 229 18.93 5.73 15.94
C VAL A 229 18.93 6.77 14.82
N GLU A 230 18.16 6.52 13.76
CA GLU A 230 18.05 7.42 12.61
C GLU A 230 17.33 8.70 12.98
N VAL A 231 16.24 8.62 13.75
CA VAL A 231 15.50 9.78 14.25
C VAL A 231 16.41 10.68 15.12
N LYS A 232 17.23 10.07 16.02
CA LYS A 232 18.22 10.82 16.79
C LYS A 232 19.25 11.51 15.88
N GLY A 233 19.68 10.84 14.83
CA GLY A 233 20.60 11.43 13.83
C GLY A 233 20.01 12.64 13.11
N LEU A 234 18.68 12.71 13.01
CA LEU A 234 17.92 13.81 12.39
C LEU A 234 17.41 14.86 13.39
N GLU A 235 17.74 14.78 14.67
CA GLU A 235 17.14 15.62 15.73
C GLU A 235 17.18 17.13 15.45
N LYS A 236 18.21 17.60 14.76
CA LYS A 236 18.36 19.02 14.41
C LYS A 236 17.52 19.44 13.18
N GLU A 237 17.05 18.48 12.41
CA GLU A 237 16.25 18.69 11.20
C GLU A 237 14.76 18.53 11.47
N LEU A 238 14.37 17.99 12.64
CA LEU A 238 12.99 17.65 12.97
C LEU A 238 12.39 18.60 14.01
N VAL A 239 11.10 18.84 13.87
CA VAL A 239 10.26 19.43 14.93
C VAL A 239 9.51 18.32 15.67
N ASN A 240 9.17 18.56 16.94
CA ASN A 240 8.56 17.56 17.81
C ASN A 240 7.24 18.05 18.37
N PHE A 241 6.25 17.18 18.33
CA PHE A 241 4.90 17.38 18.89
C PHE A 241 4.58 16.27 19.90
N GLU A 242 3.44 16.40 20.56
CA GLU A 242 2.85 15.35 21.41
C GLU A 242 1.47 15.00 20.89
N SER A 243 1.11 13.71 20.88
CA SER A 243 -0.24 13.26 20.54
C SER A 243 -1.13 13.29 21.78
N GLU A 244 -2.47 13.24 21.61
CA GLU A 244 -3.45 13.15 22.70
C GLU A 244 -3.22 11.96 23.66
N ASP A 245 -2.56 10.89 23.22
CA ASP A 245 -2.18 9.73 24.03
C ASP A 245 -0.75 9.82 24.59
N GLY A 246 -0.13 11.01 24.56
CA GLY A 246 1.17 11.30 25.18
C GLY A 246 2.39 10.78 24.42
N ARG A 247 2.24 10.37 23.15
CA ARG A 247 3.38 9.92 22.32
C ARG A 247 4.12 11.10 21.73
N VAL A 248 5.44 11.01 21.68
CA VAL A 248 6.28 11.97 20.95
C VAL A 248 6.12 11.71 19.46
N LEU A 249 5.77 12.78 18.74
CA LEU A 249 5.67 12.79 17.28
C LEU A 249 6.79 13.62 16.69
N TYR A 250 7.35 13.14 15.60
CA TYR A 250 8.40 13.79 14.83
C TYR A 250 7.84 14.26 13.49
N ASP A 251 8.35 15.40 13.01
CA ASP A 251 7.92 15.94 11.73
C ASP A 251 8.99 16.77 11.06
N LEU A 252 8.85 16.98 9.75
CA LEU A 252 9.63 17.94 8.99
C LEU A 252 9.09 19.36 9.23
N PRO A 253 9.94 20.38 9.44
CA PRO A 253 9.50 21.75 9.78
C PRO A 253 8.47 22.33 8.81
N GLU A 254 8.75 22.23 7.50
CA GLU A 254 7.96 22.85 6.43
C GLU A 254 6.83 21.96 5.88
N ALA A 255 6.63 20.77 6.45
CA ALA A 255 5.60 19.86 5.94
C ALA A 255 4.18 20.37 6.31
N PRO A 256 3.17 20.21 5.44
CA PRO A 256 1.85 20.78 5.65
C PRO A 256 1.13 20.19 6.87
N ARG A 257 0.59 21.09 7.70
CA ARG A 257 -0.23 20.79 8.87
C ARG A 257 -1.46 21.70 8.88
N PRO A 258 -2.46 21.42 8.01
CA PRO A 258 -3.70 22.20 7.96
C PRO A 258 -4.45 22.18 9.29
N ASP A 259 -5.29 23.20 9.51
CA ASP A 259 -6.12 23.30 10.69
C ASP A 259 -7.11 22.12 10.80
N ALA A 260 -7.51 21.79 12.02
CA ALA A 260 -8.41 20.66 12.31
C ALA A 260 -9.79 20.78 11.63
N ASP A 261 -10.25 21.99 11.36
CA ASP A 261 -11.54 22.29 10.73
C ASP A 261 -11.47 22.36 9.19
N THR A 262 -10.28 22.23 8.59
CA THR A 262 -10.13 22.13 7.14
C THR A 262 -11.08 21.08 6.59
N PRO A 263 -11.97 21.41 5.62
CA PRO A 263 -12.89 20.45 5.04
C PRO A 263 -12.14 19.28 4.36
N ALA A 264 -12.67 18.06 4.51
CA ALA A 264 -12.11 16.88 3.86
C ALA A 264 -13.20 16.23 2.99
N PRO A 265 -12.95 16.09 1.67
CA PRO A 265 -13.93 15.52 0.76
C PRO A 265 -14.08 14.00 0.96
N VAL A 266 -15.13 13.45 0.36
CA VAL A 266 -15.27 11.99 0.26
C VAL A 266 -14.19 11.43 -0.65
N ARG A 267 -13.59 10.28 -0.28
CA ARG A 267 -12.64 9.53 -1.11
C ARG A 267 -12.86 8.03 -0.98
N PHE A 268 -12.86 7.32 -2.10
CA PHE A 268 -12.89 5.87 -2.14
C PHE A 268 -11.47 5.31 -2.14
N LEU A 269 -11.14 4.49 -1.16
CA LEU A 269 -9.80 3.94 -0.97
C LEU A 269 -9.74 2.45 -1.34
N PRO A 270 -8.60 1.94 -1.84
CA PRO A 270 -8.40 0.51 -2.03
C PRO A 270 -8.32 -0.25 -0.69
N LEU A 271 -8.38 -1.58 -0.78
CA LEU A 271 -8.42 -2.47 0.39
C LEU A 271 -7.24 -2.26 1.36
N TYR A 272 -6.04 -2.05 0.84
CA TYR A 272 -4.80 -1.92 1.62
C TYR A 272 -4.17 -0.54 1.47
N ASP A 273 -5.00 0.51 1.50
CA ASP A 273 -4.49 1.86 1.34
C ASP A 273 -3.45 2.24 2.40
N ASN A 274 -2.50 3.08 1.99
CA ASN A 274 -1.41 3.56 2.83
C ASN A 274 -1.88 4.23 4.11
N VAL A 275 -3.00 4.97 4.10
CA VAL A 275 -3.53 5.65 5.29
C VAL A 275 -3.99 4.68 6.38
N TYR A 276 -4.35 3.43 6.02
CA TYR A 276 -4.64 2.37 6.97
C TYR A 276 -3.39 1.76 7.59
N LEU A 277 -2.37 1.54 6.74
CA LEU A 277 -1.23 0.71 7.07
C LEU A 277 -0.01 1.53 7.49
N GLY A 278 -0.10 2.84 7.35
CA GLY A 278 0.99 3.78 7.64
C GLY A 278 1.27 3.98 9.12
N TYR A 279 0.38 3.56 10.03
CA TYR A 279 0.43 3.90 11.44
C TYR A 279 0.22 2.70 12.37
N ASP A 280 0.86 2.76 13.53
CA ASP A 280 0.57 1.88 14.68
C ASP A 280 -0.74 2.31 15.36
N ASN A 281 -0.85 3.61 15.70
CA ASN A 281 -2.09 4.19 16.19
C ASN A 281 -2.92 4.75 15.03
N ARG A 282 -4.07 4.11 14.76
CA ARG A 282 -4.98 4.45 13.65
C ARG A 282 -6.09 5.43 14.00
N ARG A 283 -6.12 5.99 15.23
CA ARG A 283 -7.19 6.91 15.70
C ARG A 283 -7.31 8.17 14.85
N ARG A 284 -6.23 8.58 14.18
CA ARG A 284 -6.30 9.67 13.21
C ARG A 284 -7.16 9.36 11.97
N MET A 285 -7.36 8.08 11.65
CA MET A 285 -8.09 7.62 10.45
C MET A 285 -9.40 6.91 10.77
N LEU A 286 -9.59 6.44 12.00
CA LEU A 286 -10.72 5.63 12.43
C LEU A 286 -11.24 6.13 13.77
N MET A 287 -12.55 6.24 13.90
CA MET A 287 -13.17 6.52 15.20
C MET A 287 -13.05 5.31 16.13
N ASP A 288 -12.93 5.55 17.44
CA ASP A 288 -12.78 4.48 18.45
C ASP A 288 -13.95 3.46 18.42
N ALA A 289 -15.15 3.92 18.11
CA ALA A 289 -16.33 3.06 17.98
C ALA A 289 -16.19 2.10 16.77
N ASP A 290 -15.63 2.57 15.67
CA ASP A 290 -15.47 1.82 14.44
C ASP A 290 -14.27 0.85 14.52
N LEU A 291 -13.21 1.22 15.25
CA LEU A 291 -12.07 0.34 15.52
C LEU A 291 -12.46 -1.01 16.17
N LYS A 292 -13.52 -1.02 16.96
CA LYS A 292 -14.04 -2.24 17.60
C LYS A 292 -14.90 -3.10 16.67
N ARG A 293 -15.46 -2.51 15.62
CA ARG A 293 -16.36 -3.17 14.66
C ARG A 293 -15.62 -3.67 13.43
N ILE A 294 -14.58 -2.96 13.02
CA ILE A 294 -13.79 -3.31 11.83
C ILE A 294 -12.80 -4.40 12.21
N ASN A 295 -13.15 -5.64 11.91
CA ASN A 295 -12.16 -6.71 11.94
C ASN A 295 -11.26 -6.60 10.71
N LEU A 296 -10.12 -5.90 10.86
CA LEU A 296 -9.15 -5.64 9.80
C LEU A 296 -8.60 -6.91 9.10
N PHE A 297 -8.96 -8.09 9.57
CA PHE A 297 -8.42 -9.35 9.05
C PHE A 297 -9.48 -10.35 8.53
N ALA A 298 -10.74 -10.21 8.94
CA ALA A 298 -11.78 -11.19 8.58
C ALA A 298 -12.82 -10.64 7.58
N ASP A 299 -13.28 -9.38 7.75
CA ASP A 299 -14.36 -8.79 6.96
C ASP A 299 -13.98 -7.42 6.39
N PHE A 300 -12.70 -7.23 6.09
CA PHE A 300 -12.17 -5.94 5.69
C PHE A 300 -12.61 -5.57 4.28
N LYS A 301 -13.49 -4.57 4.19
CA LYS A 301 -13.88 -3.93 2.92
C LYS A 301 -12.96 -2.74 2.63
N PRO A 302 -12.73 -2.40 1.34
CA PRO A 302 -12.09 -1.14 0.98
C PRO A 302 -12.92 0.02 1.54
N GLY A 303 -12.24 1.08 1.99
CA GLY A 303 -12.84 2.13 2.80
C GLY A 303 -13.34 3.33 2.03
N VAL A 304 -14.30 4.05 2.63
CA VAL A 304 -14.72 5.39 2.19
C VAL A 304 -14.34 6.39 3.27
N LEU A 305 -13.54 7.40 2.89
CA LEU A 305 -13.29 8.57 3.73
C LEU A 305 -14.49 9.52 3.66
N ILE A 306 -15.02 9.86 4.81
CA ILE A 306 -16.08 10.87 4.97
C ILE A 306 -15.62 11.84 6.06
N ASP A 307 -15.49 13.12 5.73
CA ASP A 307 -14.83 14.12 6.59
C ASP A 307 -13.46 13.65 7.11
N GLY A 308 -12.73 12.95 6.24
CA GLY A 308 -11.36 12.51 6.48
C GLY A 308 -11.19 11.22 7.28
N VAL A 309 -12.24 10.67 7.87
CA VAL A 309 -12.17 9.38 8.58
C VAL A 309 -12.80 8.26 7.76
N ILE A 310 -12.33 7.05 7.96
CA ILE A 310 -12.88 5.86 7.30
C ILE A 310 -14.20 5.54 7.99
N ALA A 311 -15.31 5.89 7.35
CA ALA A 311 -16.65 5.86 7.91
C ALA A 311 -17.58 4.84 7.26
N ALA A 312 -17.12 4.20 6.16
CA ALA A 312 -17.89 3.17 5.44
C ALA A 312 -16.96 2.20 4.72
N GLY A 313 -17.48 1.03 4.37
CA GLY A 313 -16.92 0.12 3.39
C GLY A 313 -17.68 0.19 2.06
N TRP A 314 -17.05 -0.24 0.96
CA TRP A 314 -17.68 -0.25 -0.36
C TRP A 314 -17.48 -1.58 -1.09
N VAL A 315 -18.41 -1.86 -2.00
CA VAL A 315 -18.34 -3.00 -2.92
C VAL A 315 -18.89 -2.57 -4.28
N VAL A 316 -18.16 -2.90 -5.36
CA VAL A 316 -18.65 -2.74 -6.73
C VAL A 316 -19.02 -4.10 -7.30
N SER A 317 -20.14 -4.17 -7.98
CA SER A 317 -20.62 -5.35 -8.69
C SER A 317 -21.17 -4.96 -10.07
N ARG A 318 -21.10 -5.89 -11.03
CA ARG A 318 -21.69 -5.68 -12.36
C ARG A 318 -22.58 -6.86 -12.74
N LYS A 319 -23.80 -6.58 -13.17
CA LYS A 319 -24.75 -7.59 -13.62
C LYS A 319 -25.61 -7.07 -14.78
N LYS A 320 -25.62 -7.78 -15.91
CA LYS A 320 -26.44 -7.45 -17.08
C LYS A 320 -26.32 -5.98 -17.54
N GLY A 321 -25.08 -5.48 -17.65
CA GLY A 321 -24.82 -4.11 -18.08
C GLY A 321 -24.95 -3.04 -16.99
N VAL A 322 -25.53 -3.36 -15.83
CA VAL A 322 -25.70 -2.46 -14.69
C VAL A 322 -24.49 -2.57 -13.77
N ALA A 323 -23.75 -1.49 -13.58
CA ALA A 323 -22.75 -1.34 -12.55
C ALA A 323 -23.40 -0.80 -11.27
N ARG A 324 -23.13 -1.44 -10.14
CA ARG A 324 -23.66 -1.02 -8.83
C ARG A 324 -22.53 -0.84 -7.83
N LEU A 325 -22.53 0.30 -7.16
CA LEU A 325 -21.70 0.60 -5.99
C LEU A 325 -22.59 0.57 -4.74
N GLU A 326 -22.29 -0.34 -3.84
CA GLU A 326 -22.91 -0.40 -2.51
C GLU A 326 -21.94 0.18 -1.48
N VAL A 327 -22.39 1.16 -0.70
CA VAL A 327 -21.63 1.76 0.40
C VAL A 327 -22.29 1.41 1.72
N GLU A 328 -21.59 0.71 2.60
CA GLU A 328 -22.04 0.28 3.91
C GLU A 328 -21.44 1.15 5.01
N PRO A 329 -22.23 2.07 5.60
CA PRO A 329 -21.74 2.95 6.67
C PRO A 329 -21.46 2.19 7.98
N TYR A 330 -20.37 2.58 8.67
CA TYR A 330 -20.04 2.05 10.00
C TYR A 330 -20.79 2.75 11.14
N HIS A 331 -21.34 3.93 10.87
CA HIS A 331 -22.23 4.69 11.74
C HIS A 331 -23.25 5.48 10.91
N LYS A 332 -24.26 6.07 11.58
CA LYS A 332 -25.30 6.84 10.90
C LYS A 332 -24.73 8.08 10.23
N LEU A 333 -24.91 8.21 8.92
CA LEU A 333 -24.53 9.37 8.14
C LEU A 333 -25.64 10.44 8.16
N THR A 334 -25.25 11.70 8.05
CA THR A 334 -26.16 12.82 7.81
C THR A 334 -26.63 12.82 6.35
N LYS A 335 -27.77 13.47 6.05
CA LYS A 335 -28.26 13.63 4.66
C LYS A 335 -27.26 14.33 3.75
N LYS A 336 -26.44 15.24 4.29
CA LYS A 336 -25.38 15.91 3.55
C LYS A 336 -24.29 14.92 3.16
N GLN A 337 -23.78 14.14 4.12
CA GLN A 337 -22.76 13.11 3.87
C GLN A 337 -23.21 12.05 2.87
N VAL A 338 -24.48 11.60 2.95
CA VAL A 338 -25.05 10.67 1.98
C VAL A 338 -24.94 11.23 0.56
N ARG A 339 -25.40 12.48 0.35
CA ARG A 339 -25.30 13.13 -0.98
C ARG A 339 -23.87 13.30 -1.48
N GLU A 340 -22.93 13.61 -0.59
CA GLU A 340 -21.51 13.73 -0.93
C GLU A 340 -20.93 12.36 -1.34
N VAL A 341 -21.31 11.29 -0.63
CA VAL A 341 -20.92 9.91 -0.97
C VAL A 341 -21.52 9.48 -2.31
N GLU A 342 -22.79 9.78 -2.58
CA GLU A 342 -23.45 9.48 -3.85
C GLU A 342 -22.77 10.20 -5.02
N ALA A 343 -22.42 11.48 -4.84
CA ALA A 343 -21.78 12.28 -5.89
C ALA A 343 -20.36 11.78 -6.24
N GLU A 344 -19.50 11.56 -5.24
CA GLU A 344 -18.16 11.00 -5.48
C GLU A 344 -18.25 9.53 -5.92
N GLY A 345 -19.26 8.79 -5.43
CA GLY A 345 -19.54 7.40 -5.79
C GLY A 345 -19.92 7.21 -7.25
N ASP A 346 -20.69 8.12 -7.85
CA ASP A 346 -20.99 8.08 -9.29
C ASP A 346 -19.72 8.22 -10.13
N ALA A 347 -18.86 9.19 -9.81
CA ALA A 347 -17.58 9.37 -10.49
C ALA A 347 -16.65 8.15 -10.30
N PHE A 348 -16.61 7.59 -9.08
CA PHE A 348 -15.83 6.39 -8.78
C PHE A 348 -16.35 5.16 -9.54
N LEU A 349 -17.66 4.96 -9.59
CA LEU A 349 -18.25 3.82 -10.26
C LEU A 349 -18.02 3.86 -11.78
N ARG A 350 -18.05 5.07 -12.39
CA ARG A 350 -17.68 5.25 -13.80
C ARG A 350 -16.21 4.98 -14.07
N PHE A 351 -15.33 5.29 -13.12
CA PHE A 351 -13.93 4.91 -13.19
C PHE A 351 -13.75 3.39 -13.05
N MET A 352 -14.51 2.72 -12.20
CA MET A 352 -14.39 1.27 -11.98
C MET A 352 -14.94 0.43 -13.13
N GLU A 353 -16.00 0.89 -13.80
CA GLU A 353 -16.79 0.15 -14.78
C GLU A 353 -17.13 1.04 -15.98
N GLU A 354 -16.08 1.50 -16.71
CA GLU A 354 -16.19 2.51 -17.80
C GLU A 354 -17.19 2.18 -18.91
N ASP A 355 -17.40 0.89 -19.18
CA ASP A 355 -18.25 0.37 -20.26
C ASP A 355 -19.60 -0.18 -19.77
N ALA A 356 -20.04 0.19 -18.55
CA ALA A 356 -21.36 -0.16 -18.07
C ALA A 356 -22.47 0.65 -18.78
N GLU A 357 -23.62 0.03 -19.01
CA GLU A 357 -24.78 0.67 -19.64
C GLU A 357 -25.48 1.65 -18.68
N THR A 358 -25.53 1.28 -17.40
CA THR A 358 -26.13 2.08 -16.32
C THR A 358 -25.34 1.99 -15.04
N TYR A 359 -25.44 3.02 -14.20
CA TYR A 359 -24.69 3.17 -12.96
C TYR A 359 -25.65 3.43 -11.80
N GLU A 360 -25.53 2.65 -10.73
CA GLU A 360 -26.34 2.75 -9.53
C GLU A 360 -25.42 2.90 -8.31
N VAL A 361 -25.62 3.96 -7.54
CA VAL A 361 -24.94 4.17 -6.24
C VAL A 361 -25.96 4.02 -5.13
N GLU A 362 -25.72 3.11 -4.21
CA GLU A 362 -26.59 2.86 -3.06
C GLU A 362 -25.81 3.01 -1.77
N VAL A 363 -26.24 3.97 -0.93
CA VAL A 363 -25.75 4.11 0.45
C VAL A 363 -26.72 3.36 1.35
N LEU A 364 -26.28 2.24 1.90
CA LEU A 364 -27.10 1.36 2.73
C LEU A 364 -27.49 2.04 4.03
N ALA A 365 -28.66 1.70 4.57
CA ALA A 365 -29.03 2.14 5.89
C ALA A 365 -28.08 1.54 6.95
N PHE A 366 -27.60 2.38 7.88
CA PHE A 366 -26.80 1.89 8.99
C PHE A 366 -27.63 0.88 9.82
N SER A 367 -27.16 -0.35 9.94
CA SER A 367 -27.69 -1.38 10.85
C SER A 367 -26.74 -1.56 12.03
N LYS A 368 -27.30 -1.59 13.25
CA LYS A 368 -26.52 -1.77 14.49
C LYS A 368 -25.95 -3.18 14.62
#